data_d4b46085d071202e8f09681ed44b9c4e
#
_entry.id   d4b46085d071202e8f09681ed44b9c4e
#
_cell.length_a   1.000
_cell.length_b   1.000
_cell.length_c   1.000
_cell.angle_alpha   90.00
_cell.angle_beta   90.00
_cell.angle_gamma   90.00
#
_symmetry.space_group_name_H-M   'P 1'
#
loop_
_entity.id
_entity.type
_entity.pdbx_description
1 polymer ?
#
loop_
_entity_poly.entity_id
_entity_poly.type
_entity_poly.pdbx_seq_one_letter_code
_entity_poly.pdbx_strand_id
1 'polypeptide(L)'
;MQTNGATSEEANIINSRFYLDRHFGTKDTIRATTLGNIVESYNVYAFKRYGMEGEIFWPHLQHCVPEPFMKRIREQKIVFDFCLTMATLGVCYGLLATAVGPLLQSNVWYWLVLGLVAVVISYAVYYRLAVFVATQYGDLIRASFDLFRRDLLKAFSLKAEPAPTLSAEKEMWEELSRLLAYGDPVNLTFEVSKTSQGLAPPSAGTHP
;
A
#
# COMPACT_ATOMS: atom_id res chain seq x y z
N MET A 1 14.36 5.16 39.86
CA MET A 1 13.88 5.05 38.47
C MET A 1 14.60 3.86 37.84
N GLN A 2 13.97 2.69 37.84
CA GLN A 2 14.51 1.50 37.17
C GLN A 2 13.98 1.53 35.73
N THR A 3 14.87 1.74 34.79
CA THR A 3 14.60 1.51 33.36
C THR A 3 14.52 -0.01 33.17
N ASN A 4 13.32 -0.53 33.02
CA ASN A 4 13.10 -1.90 32.56
C ASN A 4 13.66 -2.01 31.14
N GLY A 5 14.92 -2.40 30.99
CA GLY A 5 15.47 -2.84 29.73
C GLY A 5 14.73 -4.12 29.34
N ALA A 6 14.04 -4.10 28.20
CA ALA A 6 13.47 -5.29 27.61
C ALA A 6 14.57 -6.37 27.59
N THR A 7 14.25 -7.58 28.03
CA THR A 7 15.21 -8.67 28.00
C THR A 7 15.59 -8.96 26.54
N SER A 8 16.78 -9.51 26.30
CA SER A 8 17.24 -9.85 24.93
C SER A 8 16.20 -10.72 24.19
N GLU A 9 15.48 -11.55 24.92
CA GLU A 9 14.41 -12.41 24.40
C GLU A 9 13.18 -11.60 23.96
N GLU A 10 12.75 -10.61 24.74
CA GLU A 10 11.65 -9.71 24.37
C GLU A 10 11.99 -8.89 23.13
N ALA A 11 13.21 -8.37 23.04
CA ALA A 11 13.69 -7.67 21.87
C ALA A 11 13.68 -8.55 20.60
N ASN A 12 14.09 -9.81 20.73
CA ASN A 12 14.05 -10.78 19.63
C ASN A 12 12.61 -11.12 19.20
N ILE A 13 11.68 -11.26 20.14
CA ILE A 13 10.26 -11.50 19.84
C ILE A 13 9.65 -10.28 19.12
N ILE A 14 9.94 -9.07 19.59
CA ILE A 14 9.45 -7.83 18.97
C ILE A 14 9.99 -7.71 17.54
N ASN A 15 11.29 -7.94 17.34
CA ASN A 15 11.92 -7.88 16.03
C ASN A 15 11.35 -8.93 15.07
N SER A 16 11.11 -10.15 15.58
CA SER A 16 10.51 -11.23 14.78
C SER A 16 9.08 -10.90 14.37
N ARG A 17 8.26 -10.35 15.27
CA ARG A 17 6.90 -9.90 14.95
C ARG A 17 6.90 -8.76 13.94
N PHE A 18 7.76 -7.76 14.14
CA PHE A 18 7.92 -6.65 13.20
C PHE A 18 8.33 -7.14 11.80
N TYR A 19 9.25 -8.10 11.73
CA TYR A 19 9.65 -8.72 10.47
C TYR A 19 8.49 -9.45 9.80
N LEU A 20 7.74 -10.25 10.57
CA LEU A 20 6.59 -10.99 10.04
C LEU A 20 5.48 -10.06 9.52
N ASP A 21 5.12 -9.04 10.27
CA ASP A 21 4.09 -8.06 9.86
C ASP A 21 4.50 -7.27 8.61
N ARG A 22 5.80 -7.05 8.43
CA ARG A 22 6.34 -6.30 7.29
C ARG A 22 6.42 -7.15 6.01
N HIS A 23 6.66 -8.45 6.15
CA HIS A 23 6.93 -9.34 5.01
C HIS A 23 5.79 -10.30 4.70
N PHE A 24 4.84 -10.46 5.60
CA PHE A 24 3.73 -11.39 5.42
C PHE A 24 2.39 -10.74 5.76
N GLY A 25 1.39 -11.02 4.96
CA GLY A 25 0.01 -10.63 5.21
C GLY A 25 -0.61 -11.41 6.39
N THR A 26 -1.82 -11.92 6.21
CA THR A 26 -2.46 -12.89 7.13
C THR A 26 -2.04 -14.31 6.78
N LYS A 27 -2.25 -15.25 7.72
CA LYS A 27 -1.96 -16.67 7.48
C LYS A 27 -2.70 -17.21 6.25
N ASP A 28 -3.90 -16.69 6.00
CA ASP A 28 -4.79 -17.13 4.92
C ASP A 28 -4.44 -16.51 3.55
N THR A 29 -3.56 -15.50 3.53
CA THR A 29 -3.17 -14.76 2.33
C THR A 29 -1.71 -14.96 1.93
N ILE A 30 -1.07 -16.04 2.40
CA ILE A 30 0.31 -16.36 2.06
C ILE A 30 0.44 -16.64 0.56
N ARG A 31 1.34 -15.91 -0.09
CA ARG A 31 1.67 -16.04 -1.52
C ARG A 31 2.89 -16.94 -1.72
N ALA A 32 3.00 -17.53 -2.90
CA ALA A 32 4.08 -18.44 -3.25
C ALA A 32 5.48 -17.79 -3.33
N THR A 33 5.55 -16.46 -3.42
CA THR A 33 6.81 -15.72 -3.57
C THR A 33 7.00 -14.70 -2.45
N THR A 34 8.26 -14.43 -2.10
CA THR A 34 8.61 -13.37 -1.13
C THR A 34 8.05 -12.01 -1.56
N LEU A 35 8.16 -11.67 -2.84
CA LEU A 35 7.62 -10.43 -3.40
C LEU A 35 6.09 -10.38 -3.23
N GLY A 36 5.39 -11.47 -3.56
CA GLY A 36 3.94 -11.56 -3.39
C GLY A 36 3.50 -11.37 -1.94
N ASN A 37 4.25 -11.94 -0.98
CA ASN A 37 3.97 -11.77 0.44
C ASN A 37 4.17 -10.32 0.90
N ILE A 38 5.21 -9.62 0.42
CA ILE A 38 5.44 -8.21 0.73
C ILE A 38 4.31 -7.34 0.17
N VAL A 39 3.92 -7.56 -1.08
CA VAL A 39 2.80 -6.84 -1.72
C VAL A 39 1.52 -7.05 -0.93
N GLU A 40 1.20 -8.29 -0.59
CA GLU A 40 0.02 -8.62 0.22
C GLU A 40 0.07 -7.95 1.60
N SER A 41 1.24 -7.91 2.24
CA SER A 41 1.37 -7.37 3.58
C SER A 41 1.01 -5.88 3.68
N TYR A 42 1.33 -5.06 2.68
CA TYR A 42 0.93 -3.66 2.68
C TYR A 42 -0.49 -3.44 2.16
N ASN A 43 -1.02 -4.29 1.28
CA ASN A 43 -2.41 -4.23 0.83
C ASN A 43 -3.40 -4.49 1.98
N VAL A 44 -3.11 -5.51 2.80
CA VAL A 44 -3.99 -5.85 3.94
C VAL A 44 -3.72 -5.02 5.19
N TYR A 45 -2.68 -4.18 5.21
CA TYR A 45 -2.28 -3.41 6.39
C TYR A 45 -3.39 -2.51 6.92
N ALA A 46 -3.97 -1.70 6.04
CA ALA A 46 -5.02 -0.75 6.41
C ALA A 46 -6.26 -1.45 6.96
N PHE A 47 -6.63 -2.58 6.38
CA PHE A 47 -7.74 -3.41 6.85
C PHE A 47 -7.45 -4.01 8.23
N LYS A 48 -6.30 -4.64 8.41
CA LYS A 48 -5.91 -5.24 9.70
C LYS A 48 -5.89 -4.21 10.83
N ARG A 49 -5.33 -3.03 10.56
CA ARG A 49 -5.09 -2.04 11.60
C ARG A 49 -6.29 -1.15 11.87
N TYR A 50 -6.96 -0.73 10.82
CA TYR A 50 -8.02 0.30 10.89
C TYR A 50 -9.38 -0.17 10.37
N GLY A 51 -9.52 -1.37 9.82
CA GLY A 51 -10.75 -1.82 9.14
C GLY A 51 -10.98 -1.16 7.77
N MET A 52 -9.97 -0.46 7.24
CA MET A 52 -10.04 0.23 5.95
C MET A 52 -9.68 -0.70 4.81
N GLU A 53 -10.57 -0.89 3.84
CA GLU A 53 -10.21 -1.60 2.62
C GLU A 53 -9.28 -0.74 1.75
N GLY A 54 -8.00 -1.12 1.69
CA GLY A 54 -6.96 -0.34 1.03
C GLY A 54 -7.28 -0.03 -0.42
N GLU A 55 -7.86 -0.98 -1.17
CA GLU A 55 -8.24 -0.82 -2.57
C GLU A 55 -9.30 0.26 -2.78
N ILE A 56 -10.27 0.36 -1.86
CA ILE A 56 -11.35 1.35 -1.92
C ILE A 56 -10.83 2.74 -1.52
N PHE A 57 -10.07 2.80 -0.43
CA PHE A 57 -9.65 4.09 0.13
C PHE A 57 -8.40 4.69 -0.51
N TRP A 58 -7.55 3.89 -1.12
CA TRP A 58 -6.30 4.38 -1.71
C TRP A 58 -6.49 5.49 -2.75
N PRO A 59 -7.43 5.39 -3.72
CA PRO A 59 -7.68 6.47 -4.67
C PRO A 59 -8.06 7.80 -4.00
N HIS A 60 -8.87 7.74 -2.94
CA HIS A 60 -9.31 8.91 -2.19
C HIS A 60 -8.18 9.48 -1.32
N LEU A 61 -7.42 8.61 -0.67
CA LEU A 61 -6.30 8.98 0.20
C LEU A 61 -5.20 9.73 -0.57
N GLN A 62 -4.93 9.35 -1.83
CA GLN A 62 -3.95 10.02 -2.68
C GLN A 62 -4.20 11.53 -2.82
N HIS A 63 -5.46 11.96 -2.79
CA HIS A 63 -5.82 13.38 -2.86
C HIS A 63 -5.57 14.15 -1.53
N CYS A 64 -5.51 13.43 -0.41
CA CYS A 64 -5.24 14.00 0.91
C CYS A 64 -3.75 14.05 1.23
N VAL A 65 -2.94 13.23 0.56
CA VAL A 65 -1.50 13.14 0.80
C VAL A 65 -0.78 14.34 0.17
N PRO A 66 0.09 15.07 0.92
CA PRO A 66 0.86 16.18 0.38
C PRO A 66 1.74 15.77 -0.79
N GLU A 67 1.84 16.65 -1.81
CA GLU A 67 2.57 16.39 -3.05
C GLU A 67 4.04 15.92 -2.85
N PRO A 68 4.83 16.47 -1.90
CA PRO A 68 6.20 15.98 -1.66
C PRO A 68 6.26 14.54 -1.20
N PHE A 69 5.25 14.08 -0.45
CA PHE A 69 5.15 12.70 0.02
C PHE A 69 4.67 11.78 -1.11
N MET A 70 3.65 12.20 -1.87
CA MET A 70 3.18 11.48 -3.06
C MET A 70 4.29 11.31 -4.11
N LYS A 71 5.14 12.32 -4.29
CA LYS A 71 6.31 12.22 -5.18
C LYS A 71 7.23 11.08 -4.78
N ARG A 72 7.55 10.92 -3.49
CA ARG A 72 8.37 9.81 -2.99
C ARG A 72 7.72 8.45 -3.27
N ILE A 73 6.41 8.32 -3.08
CA ILE A 73 5.67 7.09 -3.39
C ILE A 73 5.81 6.77 -4.88
N ARG A 74 5.60 7.76 -5.77
CA ARG A 74 5.73 7.57 -7.22
C ARG A 74 7.15 7.19 -7.63
N GLU A 75 8.17 7.84 -7.07
CA GLU A 75 9.57 7.53 -7.34
C GLU A 75 9.91 6.08 -6.94
N GLN A 76 9.50 5.63 -5.76
CA GLN A 76 9.71 4.25 -5.33
C GLN A 76 8.94 3.24 -6.22
N LYS A 77 7.72 3.58 -6.62
CA LYS A 77 6.95 2.76 -7.55
C LYS A 77 7.64 2.61 -8.91
N ILE A 78 8.18 3.69 -9.46
CA ILE A 78 8.92 3.65 -10.74
C ILE A 78 10.13 2.73 -10.64
N VAL A 79 10.91 2.83 -9.57
CA VAL A 79 12.07 1.94 -9.36
C VAL A 79 11.64 0.49 -9.20
N PHE A 80 10.55 0.24 -8.48
CA PHE A 80 9.98 -1.10 -8.31
C PHE A 80 9.55 -1.69 -9.66
N ASP A 81 8.75 -0.95 -10.43
CA ASP A 81 8.26 -1.37 -11.75
C ASP A 81 9.43 -1.61 -12.72
N PHE A 82 10.47 -0.76 -12.68
CA PHE A 82 11.69 -0.96 -13.46
C PHE A 82 12.40 -2.27 -13.11
N CYS A 83 12.66 -2.53 -11.83
CA CYS A 83 13.32 -3.75 -11.39
C CYS A 83 12.53 -5.00 -11.80
N LEU A 84 11.22 -4.98 -11.64
CA LEU A 84 10.35 -6.10 -12.00
C LEU A 84 10.33 -6.33 -13.52
N THR A 85 10.26 -5.24 -14.29
CA THR A 85 10.31 -5.31 -15.76
C THR A 85 11.65 -5.89 -16.24
N MET A 86 12.78 -5.41 -15.69
CA MET A 86 14.09 -5.95 -16.04
C MET A 86 14.25 -7.41 -15.64
N ALA A 87 13.71 -7.81 -14.48
CA ALA A 87 13.69 -9.22 -14.08
C ALA A 87 12.92 -10.09 -15.09
N THR A 88 11.76 -9.64 -15.51
CA THR A 88 10.91 -10.38 -16.45
C THR A 88 11.55 -10.45 -17.84
N LEU A 89 12.04 -9.31 -18.37
CA LEU A 89 12.70 -9.27 -19.67
C LEU A 89 13.96 -10.14 -19.72
N GLY A 90 14.76 -10.14 -18.66
CA GLY A 90 15.96 -10.95 -18.59
C GLY A 90 15.65 -12.45 -18.58
N VAL A 91 14.61 -12.89 -17.88
CA VAL A 91 14.14 -14.28 -17.95
C VAL A 91 13.62 -14.63 -19.34
N CYS A 92 12.77 -13.77 -19.94
CA CYS A 92 12.26 -14.00 -21.30
C CYS A 92 13.39 -14.07 -22.34
N TYR A 93 14.37 -13.15 -22.25
CA TYR A 93 15.54 -13.17 -23.10
C TYR A 93 16.37 -14.45 -22.92
N GLY A 94 16.61 -14.86 -21.68
CA GLY A 94 17.36 -16.08 -21.39
C GLY A 94 16.68 -17.34 -21.95
N LEU A 95 15.36 -17.46 -21.79
CA LEU A 95 14.58 -18.55 -22.36
C LEU A 95 14.60 -18.52 -23.90
N LEU A 96 14.45 -17.34 -24.50
CA LEU A 96 14.49 -17.20 -25.95
C LEU A 96 15.87 -17.53 -26.51
N ALA A 97 16.95 -17.08 -25.88
CA ALA A 97 18.31 -17.37 -26.27
C ALA A 97 18.62 -18.87 -26.23
N THR A 98 18.14 -19.59 -25.19
CA THR A 98 18.34 -21.04 -25.09
C THR A 98 17.50 -21.82 -26.09
N ALA A 99 16.28 -21.34 -26.44
CA ALA A 99 15.38 -22.05 -27.36
C ALA A 99 15.73 -21.81 -28.84
N VAL A 100 16.02 -20.56 -29.23
CA VAL A 100 16.18 -20.15 -30.64
C VAL A 100 17.65 -20.06 -31.05
N GLY A 101 18.53 -19.66 -30.13
CA GLY A 101 19.95 -19.49 -30.41
C GLY A 101 20.63 -20.68 -31.10
N PRO A 102 20.43 -21.93 -30.62
CA PRO A 102 20.99 -23.13 -31.26
C PRO A 102 20.52 -23.36 -32.71
N LEU A 103 19.36 -22.81 -33.09
CA LEU A 103 18.83 -22.92 -34.46
C LEU A 103 19.51 -21.94 -35.43
N LEU A 104 20.05 -20.83 -34.89
CA LEU A 104 20.68 -19.78 -35.68
C LEU A 104 22.18 -19.96 -35.90
N GLN A 105 22.84 -20.66 -35.01
CA GLN A 105 24.30 -20.87 -35.03
C GLN A 105 24.68 -22.27 -34.59
N SER A 106 25.79 -22.78 -35.11
CA SER A 106 26.33 -24.12 -34.82
C SER A 106 26.82 -24.30 -33.38
N ASN A 107 27.15 -23.23 -32.67
CA ASN A 107 27.68 -23.30 -31.31
C ASN A 107 26.57 -23.27 -30.24
N VAL A 108 25.95 -24.41 -30.03
CA VAL A 108 24.85 -24.60 -29.04
C VAL A 108 25.27 -24.19 -27.62
N TRP A 109 26.48 -24.52 -27.21
CA TRP A 109 26.95 -24.23 -25.85
C TRP A 109 27.02 -22.73 -25.54
N TYR A 110 27.38 -21.91 -26.51
CA TYR A 110 27.40 -20.46 -26.33
C TYR A 110 26.00 -19.91 -25.97
N TRP A 111 24.97 -20.35 -26.70
CA TRP A 111 23.61 -19.89 -26.46
C TRP A 111 23.01 -20.40 -25.16
N LEU A 112 23.32 -21.65 -24.77
CA LEU A 112 22.90 -22.22 -23.49
C LEU A 112 23.53 -21.46 -22.32
N VAL A 113 24.85 -21.19 -22.39
CA VAL A 113 25.53 -20.42 -21.34
C VAL A 113 25.02 -18.98 -21.28
N LEU A 114 24.85 -18.30 -22.41
CA LEU A 114 24.35 -16.94 -22.48
C LEU A 114 22.94 -16.85 -21.88
N GLY A 115 22.04 -17.76 -22.24
CA GLY A 115 20.68 -17.82 -21.71
C GLY A 115 20.66 -18.10 -20.20
N LEU A 116 21.45 -19.05 -19.73
CA LEU A 116 21.56 -19.35 -18.30
C LEU A 116 22.09 -18.15 -17.51
N VAL A 117 23.15 -17.49 -18.00
CA VAL A 117 23.72 -16.29 -17.35
C VAL A 117 22.69 -15.18 -17.28
N ALA A 118 21.92 -14.96 -18.35
CA ALA A 118 20.86 -13.95 -18.38
C ALA A 118 19.77 -14.23 -17.31
N VAL A 119 19.32 -15.48 -17.19
CA VAL A 119 18.34 -15.88 -16.16
C VAL A 119 18.90 -15.69 -14.75
N VAL A 120 20.14 -16.14 -14.50
CA VAL A 120 20.78 -16.04 -13.18
C VAL A 120 20.97 -14.57 -12.78
N ILE A 121 21.46 -13.70 -13.67
CA ILE A 121 21.62 -12.28 -13.39
C ILE A 121 20.26 -11.65 -13.14
N SER A 122 19.28 -11.94 -13.97
CA SER A 122 17.93 -11.42 -13.82
C SER A 122 17.33 -11.75 -12.45
N TYR A 123 17.43 -13.00 -12.03
CA TYR A 123 16.96 -13.42 -10.72
C TYR A 123 17.80 -12.84 -9.57
N ALA A 124 19.14 -12.97 -9.65
CA ALA A 124 20.01 -12.57 -8.55
C ALA A 124 20.05 -11.05 -8.31
N VAL A 125 19.97 -10.25 -9.38
CA VAL A 125 20.08 -8.80 -9.29
C VAL A 125 18.70 -8.16 -9.25
N TYR A 126 17.95 -8.26 -10.35
CA TYR A 126 16.70 -7.50 -10.48
C TYR A 126 15.58 -7.98 -9.58
N TYR A 127 15.41 -9.29 -9.39
CA TYR A 127 14.38 -9.80 -8.48
C TYR A 127 14.67 -9.43 -7.02
N ARG A 128 15.93 -9.57 -6.57
CA ARG A 128 16.30 -9.17 -5.19
C ARG A 128 16.17 -7.68 -4.95
N LEU A 129 16.53 -6.86 -5.95
CA LEU A 129 16.29 -5.42 -5.89
C LEU A 129 14.80 -5.10 -5.83
N ALA A 130 13.96 -5.78 -6.63
CA ALA A 130 12.52 -5.61 -6.60
C ALA A 130 11.94 -5.93 -5.22
N VAL A 131 12.38 -7.01 -4.57
CA VAL A 131 11.97 -7.37 -3.19
C VAL A 131 12.34 -6.27 -2.19
N PHE A 132 13.57 -5.74 -2.28
CA PHE A 132 14.04 -4.67 -1.40
C PHE A 132 13.25 -3.38 -1.61
N VAL A 133 13.05 -2.96 -2.85
CA VAL A 133 12.30 -1.73 -3.20
C VAL A 133 10.82 -1.87 -2.86
N ALA A 134 10.22 -3.05 -3.07
CA ALA A 134 8.83 -3.34 -2.69
C ALA A 134 8.60 -3.16 -1.20
N THR A 135 9.58 -3.53 -0.36
CA THR A 135 9.49 -3.32 1.09
C THR A 135 9.45 -1.84 1.43
N GLN A 136 10.31 -1.02 0.83
CA GLN A 136 10.34 0.43 1.04
C GLN A 136 9.08 1.11 0.52
N TYR A 137 8.59 0.70 -0.65
CA TYR A 137 7.33 1.18 -1.20
C TYR A 137 6.16 0.84 -0.26
N GLY A 138 6.11 -0.39 0.25
CA GLY A 138 5.10 -0.82 1.22
C GLY A 138 5.12 -0.01 2.51
N ASP A 139 6.30 0.38 3.00
CA ASP A 139 6.41 1.24 4.18
C ASP A 139 5.82 2.65 3.94
N LEU A 140 6.03 3.21 2.75
CA LEU A 140 5.41 4.50 2.38
C LEU A 140 3.89 4.40 2.28
N ILE A 141 3.37 3.30 1.74
CA ILE A 141 1.91 3.05 1.69
C ILE A 141 1.34 2.96 3.10
N ARG A 142 1.95 2.17 4.00
CA ARG A 142 1.52 2.06 5.41
C ARG A 142 1.54 3.42 6.10
N ALA A 143 2.64 4.17 5.96
CA ALA A 143 2.77 5.51 6.52
C ALA A 143 1.71 6.48 5.99
N SER A 144 1.27 6.34 4.73
CA SER A 144 0.18 7.15 4.17
C SER A 144 -1.13 6.93 4.93
N PHE A 145 -1.51 5.69 5.20
CA PHE A 145 -2.70 5.39 5.99
C PHE A 145 -2.56 5.87 7.44
N ASP A 146 -1.38 5.68 8.06
CA ASP A 146 -1.14 6.10 9.44
C ASP A 146 -1.25 7.62 9.62
N LEU A 147 -0.71 8.40 8.68
CA LEU A 147 -0.62 9.84 8.81
C LEU A 147 -1.86 10.59 8.28
N PHE A 148 -2.42 10.15 7.15
CA PHE A 148 -3.41 10.94 6.42
C PHE A 148 -4.84 10.42 6.50
N ARG A 149 -5.11 9.30 7.20
CA ARG A 149 -6.46 8.75 7.35
C ARG A 149 -7.45 9.75 7.96
N ARG A 150 -7.00 10.61 8.87
CA ARG A 150 -7.85 11.65 9.48
C ARG A 150 -8.19 12.78 8.51
N ASP A 151 -7.26 13.12 7.63
CA ASP A 151 -7.53 14.13 6.60
C ASP A 151 -8.50 13.58 5.55
N LEU A 152 -8.46 12.28 5.32
CA LEU A 152 -9.45 11.58 4.50
C LEU A 152 -10.87 11.69 5.10
N LEU A 153 -11.04 11.52 6.42
CA LEU A 153 -12.34 11.73 7.09
C LEU A 153 -12.86 13.14 6.90
N LYS A 154 -12.00 14.15 7.04
CA LYS A 154 -12.37 15.55 6.79
C LYS A 154 -12.79 15.78 5.34
N ALA A 155 -12.10 15.14 4.37
CA ALA A 155 -12.44 15.24 2.96
C ALA A 155 -13.83 14.67 2.65
N PHE A 156 -14.27 13.63 3.39
CA PHE A 156 -15.63 13.11 3.32
C PHE A 156 -16.66 13.93 4.10
N SER A 157 -16.27 15.06 4.70
CA SER A 157 -17.14 15.88 5.59
C SER A 157 -17.68 15.10 6.76
N LEU A 158 -16.99 14.05 7.19
CA LEU A 158 -17.34 13.29 8.38
C LEU A 158 -16.77 13.99 9.62
N LYS A 159 -17.51 13.93 10.72
CA LYS A 159 -17.03 14.46 11.99
C LYS A 159 -15.76 13.74 12.40
N ALA A 160 -14.62 14.43 12.26
CA ALA A 160 -13.30 13.92 12.60
C ALA A 160 -13.03 13.97 14.12
N GLU A 161 -14.07 13.78 14.95
CA GLU A 161 -13.86 13.60 16.38
C GLU A 161 -13.05 12.32 16.56
N PRO A 162 -11.95 12.38 17.35
CA PRO A 162 -11.14 11.20 17.57
C PRO A 162 -12.06 10.12 18.19
N ALA A 163 -12.23 9.01 17.49
CA ALA A 163 -12.92 7.88 18.04
C ALA A 163 -12.26 7.55 19.40
N PRO A 164 -13.03 7.34 20.46
CA PRO A 164 -12.50 7.19 21.83
C PRO A 164 -11.59 5.96 21.96
N THR A 165 -11.73 5.02 21.04
CA THR A 165 -10.94 3.78 21.00
C THR A 165 -10.62 3.38 19.56
N LEU A 166 -9.56 2.60 19.38
CA LEU A 166 -9.19 2.05 18.08
C LEU A 166 -10.28 1.11 17.50
N SER A 167 -11.03 0.42 18.37
CA SER A 167 -12.14 -0.43 17.94
C SER A 167 -13.30 0.38 17.34
N ALA A 168 -13.65 1.50 17.94
CA ALA A 168 -14.68 2.39 17.40
C ALA A 168 -14.25 3.05 16.06
N GLU A 169 -12.95 3.40 15.94
CA GLU A 169 -12.38 3.87 14.67
C GLU A 169 -12.49 2.78 13.59
N LYS A 170 -12.22 1.53 13.95
CA LYS A 170 -12.30 0.40 13.04
C LYS A 170 -13.73 0.16 12.54
N GLU A 171 -14.72 0.15 13.42
CA GLU A 171 -16.14 0.00 13.05
C GLU A 171 -16.59 1.10 12.08
N MET A 172 -16.21 2.34 12.35
CA MET A 172 -16.51 3.48 11.47
C MET A 172 -15.94 3.30 10.07
N TRP A 173 -14.68 2.84 9.95
CA TRP A 173 -14.04 2.59 8.66
C TRP A 173 -14.67 1.40 7.92
N GLU A 174 -15.06 0.34 8.63
CA GLU A 174 -15.79 -0.79 8.06
C GLU A 174 -17.18 -0.40 7.54
N GLU A 175 -17.91 0.48 8.26
CA GLU A 175 -19.17 1.04 7.78
C GLU A 175 -18.98 1.91 6.54
N LEU A 176 -17.97 2.79 6.55
CA LEU A 176 -17.65 3.64 5.40
C LEU A 176 -17.22 2.80 4.19
N SER A 177 -16.48 1.71 4.39
CA SER A 177 -16.14 0.76 3.33
C SER A 177 -17.40 0.16 2.69
N ARG A 178 -18.38 -0.24 3.51
CA ARG A 178 -19.66 -0.78 3.01
C ARG A 178 -20.48 0.26 2.23
N LEU A 179 -20.52 1.49 2.72
CA LEU A 179 -21.18 2.58 2.00
C LEU A 179 -20.55 2.81 0.63
N LEU A 180 -19.21 2.88 0.56
CA LEU A 180 -18.49 3.16 -0.71
C LEU A 180 -18.50 1.98 -1.68
N ALA A 181 -18.47 0.73 -1.18
CA ALA A 181 -18.45 -0.46 -2.01
C ALA A 181 -19.83 -0.88 -2.51
N TYR A 182 -20.84 -0.79 -1.63
CA TYR A 182 -22.17 -1.37 -1.89
C TYR A 182 -23.31 -0.35 -1.87
N GLY A 183 -23.05 0.89 -1.42
CA GLY A 183 -24.10 1.90 -1.26
C GLY A 183 -25.05 1.64 -0.07
N ASP A 184 -24.62 0.81 0.88
CA ASP A 184 -25.44 0.48 2.04
C ASP A 184 -25.69 1.72 2.90
N PRO A 185 -26.92 1.94 3.39
CA PRO A 185 -27.22 3.05 4.29
C PRO A 185 -26.52 2.84 5.63
N VAL A 186 -25.67 3.79 6.02
CA VAL A 186 -24.93 3.79 7.29
C VAL A 186 -25.27 5.01 8.13
N ASN A 187 -25.23 4.86 9.45
CA ASN A 187 -25.50 5.93 10.41
C ASN A 187 -24.23 6.75 10.70
N LEU A 188 -23.68 7.41 9.67
CA LEU A 188 -22.54 8.31 9.85
C LEU A 188 -23.01 9.73 10.14
N THR A 189 -22.35 10.38 11.09
CA THR A 189 -22.57 11.79 11.41
C THR A 189 -21.70 12.69 10.54
N PHE A 190 -22.33 13.51 9.70
CA PHE A 190 -21.66 14.48 8.85
C PHE A 190 -21.48 15.83 9.57
N GLU A 191 -20.38 16.53 9.31
CA GLU A 191 -20.23 17.92 9.71
C GLU A 191 -21.12 18.79 8.83
N VAL A 192 -22.12 19.41 9.43
CA VAL A 192 -22.89 20.46 8.74
C VAL A 192 -22.02 21.71 8.68
N SER A 193 -21.57 22.08 7.48
CA SER A 193 -20.85 23.34 7.26
C SER A 193 -21.72 24.51 7.72
N LYS A 194 -21.27 25.28 8.70
CA LYS A 194 -21.95 26.47 9.22
C LYS A 194 -22.09 27.63 8.21
N THR A 195 -21.68 27.44 6.97
CA THR A 195 -21.65 28.47 5.93
C THR A 195 -23.04 28.82 5.38
N SER A 196 -24.08 28.01 5.66
CA SER A 196 -25.45 28.26 5.16
C SER A 196 -26.37 29.04 6.10
N GLN A 197 -25.91 29.47 7.29
CA GLN A 197 -26.73 30.27 8.20
C GLN A 197 -26.68 31.80 7.97
N GLY A 198 -26.01 32.27 6.91
CA GLY A 198 -25.86 33.69 6.63
C GLY A 198 -26.79 34.29 5.55
N LEU A 199 -27.63 33.48 4.88
CA LEU A 199 -28.64 34.03 3.97
C LEU A 199 -29.98 34.16 4.69
N ALA A 200 -30.14 35.26 5.45
CA ALA A 200 -31.46 35.71 5.81
C ALA A 200 -32.25 36.01 4.53
N PRO A 201 -33.51 35.58 4.40
CA PRO A 201 -34.33 35.94 3.25
C PRO A 201 -34.47 37.47 3.18
N PRO A 202 -34.43 38.07 1.98
CA PRO A 202 -34.63 39.49 1.85
C PRO A 202 -36.00 39.88 2.41
N SER A 203 -36.01 40.80 3.37
CA SER A 203 -37.22 41.38 3.95
C SER A 203 -38.13 41.87 2.82
N ALA A 204 -39.34 41.30 2.72
CA ALA A 204 -40.38 41.75 1.83
C ALA A 204 -40.66 43.26 2.14
N GLY A 205 -40.19 44.12 1.23
CA GLY A 205 -40.47 45.56 1.29
C GLY A 205 -41.96 45.76 1.18
N THR A 206 -42.57 46.27 2.24
CA THR A 206 -43.87 46.92 2.21
C THR A 206 -43.80 48.16 1.37
N HIS A 207 -44.42 48.14 0.20
CA HIS A 207 -44.75 49.34 -0.55
C HIS A 207 -46.03 49.93 -0.03
N PRO A 208 -46.11 51.28 0.14
CA PRO A 208 -47.31 52.01 0.54
C PRO A 208 -48.37 52.08 -0.55
#